data_f24afa66413fab6295069482c288cd50
#
_entry.id   f24afa66413fab6295069482c288cd50
#
_cell.length_a   1.000
_cell.length_b   1.000
_cell.length_c   1.000
_cell.angle_alpha   90.00
_cell.angle_beta   90.00
_cell.angle_gamma   90.00
#
_symmetry.space_group_name_H-M   'P 1'
#
loop_
_entity.id
_entity.type
_entity.pdbx_description
1 polymer ?
#
loop_
_entity_poly.entity_id
_entity_poly.type
_entity_poly.pdbx_seq_one_letter_code
_entity_poly.pdbx_strand_id
1 'polypeptide(L)'
;MNRFAIDARAAVRPELGGVERWARELVARLPALAPADYEVLAPPPALAHRAGHAWEQAVLPVLARRADALLCPANLAPAAARNAVVVIHDAAPLRHPGWYSGLYAAWQRRLLPVLARRARHVVTVSAFSRAELLELLDLDPDRISVVAGGVDPAFHPGADAERARAVLGLRRPYVLCVASQTARKNVAALVPAARALAPEGVDVVVAGGHRPQFAAEQGLEPLTLLGAVPDEILPGLYAGAAAFALPSHYEGFGLPVLEAMACGTPVVAADATALPETCGGAAVLVPPEGGAFAGALTALLADDDRRARLAAAGRARAAPFTWEATAGGVDDVLRRSAGRRPAP
;
A
#
# COMPACT_ATOMS: atom_id res chain seq x y z
N MET A 1 11.85 3.61 -31.02
CA MET A 1 11.92 2.80 -29.79
C MET A 1 11.95 3.77 -28.63
N ASN A 2 11.00 3.68 -27.71
CA ASN A 2 11.02 4.48 -26.50
C ASN A 2 12.08 3.93 -25.55
N ARG A 3 12.71 4.81 -24.76
CA ARG A 3 13.66 4.43 -23.72
C ARG A 3 13.14 4.92 -22.37
N PHE A 4 12.77 3.99 -21.49
CA PHE A 4 12.30 4.29 -20.15
C PHE A 4 13.33 3.86 -19.12
N ALA A 5 13.64 4.74 -18.18
CA ALA A 5 14.45 4.38 -17.01
C ALA A 5 13.51 4.17 -15.79
N ILE A 6 13.85 3.20 -14.95
CA ILE A 6 13.12 2.91 -13.71
C ILE A 6 14.06 3.14 -12.53
N ASP A 7 13.67 4.02 -11.60
CA ASP A 7 14.35 4.15 -10.30
C ASP A 7 14.05 2.94 -9.42
N ALA A 8 15.03 2.09 -9.20
CA ALA A 8 14.91 0.89 -8.37
C ALA A 8 15.36 1.11 -6.92
N ARG A 9 15.63 2.35 -6.49
CA ARG A 9 16.11 2.66 -5.12
C ARG A 9 15.22 2.06 -4.04
N ALA A 10 13.91 2.16 -4.17
CA ALA A 10 12.98 1.60 -3.21
C ALA A 10 12.87 0.07 -3.31
N ALA A 11 13.03 -0.48 -4.50
CA ALA A 11 12.94 -1.93 -4.72
C ALA A 11 14.09 -2.73 -4.06
N VAL A 12 15.27 -2.12 -3.90
CA VAL A 12 16.44 -2.78 -3.29
C VAL A 12 16.51 -2.63 -1.77
N ARG A 13 15.52 -2.00 -1.13
CA ARG A 13 15.45 -1.90 0.34
C ARG A 13 15.04 -3.25 0.94
N PRO A 14 15.66 -3.66 2.08
CA PRO A 14 15.30 -4.91 2.76
C PRO A 14 13.91 -4.85 3.40
N GLU A 15 13.50 -3.67 3.88
CA GLU A 15 12.19 -3.49 4.54
C GLU A 15 11.08 -3.41 3.50
N LEU A 16 10.03 -4.22 3.68
CA LEU A 16 8.86 -4.22 2.81
C LEU A 16 7.70 -3.42 3.42
N GLY A 17 7.29 -2.38 2.70
CA GLY A 17 6.01 -1.72 2.88
C GLY A 17 5.26 -1.70 1.55
N GLY A 18 4.06 -1.15 1.52
CA GLY A 18 3.28 -1.06 0.29
C GLY A 18 4.00 -0.32 -0.84
N VAL A 19 4.75 0.73 -0.51
CA VAL A 19 5.54 1.52 -1.47
C VAL A 19 6.71 0.73 -2.05
N GLU A 20 7.46 0.04 -1.19
CA GLU A 20 8.58 -0.81 -1.60
C GLU A 20 8.11 -2.01 -2.43
N ARG A 21 6.96 -2.61 -2.06
CA ARG A 21 6.34 -3.68 -2.85
C ARG A 21 5.96 -3.19 -4.24
N TRP A 22 5.31 -2.04 -4.34
CA TRP A 22 4.97 -1.41 -5.62
C TRP A 22 6.20 -1.22 -6.51
N ALA A 23 7.30 -0.71 -5.94
CA ALA A 23 8.55 -0.52 -6.67
C ALA A 23 9.14 -1.85 -7.16
N ARG A 24 9.16 -2.90 -6.32
CA ARG A 24 9.67 -4.23 -6.70
C ARG A 24 8.87 -4.86 -7.83
N GLU A 25 7.54 -4.78 -7.72
CA GLU A 25 6.64 -5.35 -8.72
C GLU A 25 6.79 -4.68 -10.09
N LEU A 26 6.92 -3.35 -10.13
CA LEU A 26 7.16 -2.63 -11.37
C LEU A 26 8.55 -2.90 -11.96
N VAL A 27 9.59 -2.95 -11.13
CA VAL A 27 10.96 -3.28 -11.56
C VAL A 27 11.04 -4.67 -12.19
N ALA A 28 10.27 -5.63 -11.67
CA ALA A 28 10.22 -6.99 -12.20
C ALA A 28 9.41 -7.08 -13.50
N ARG A 29 8.25 -6.43 -13.57
CA ARG A 29 7.27 -6.66 -14.66
C ARG A 29 7.42 -5.73 -15.86
N LEU A 30 7.77 -4.47 -15.67
CA LEU A 30 7.90 -3.54 -16.80
C LEU A 30 8.94 -3.99 -17.82
N PRO A 31 10.16 -4.42 -17.41
CA PRO A 31 11.12 -4.99 -18.37
C PRO A 31 10.63 -6.29 -19.02
N ALA A 32 9.78 -7.08 -18.34
CA ALA A 32 9.22 -8.29 -18.93
C ALA A 32 8.18 -7.99 -20.03
N LEU A 33 7.47 -6.85 -19.94
CA LEU A 33 6.53 -6.43 -20.99
C LEU A 33 7.26 -6.01 -22.29
N ALA A 34 8.37 -5.29 -22.17
CA ALA A 34 9.13 -4.79 -23.33
C ALA A 34 10.62 -4.64 -22.97
N PRO A 35 11.42 -5.72 -23.02
CA PRO A 35 12.82 -5.72 -22.54
C PRO A 35 13.71 -4.67 -23.18
N ALA A 36 13.46 -4.30 -24.44
CA ALA A 36 14.25 -3.31 -25.17
C ALA A 36 13.92 -1.85 -24.80
N ASP A 37 12.77 -1.60 -24.17
CA ASP A 37 12.30 -0.27 -23.85
C ASP A 37 12.69 0.18 -22.43
N TYR A 38 13.04 -0.74 -21.53
CA TYR A 38 13.24 -0.46 -20.11
C TYR A 38 14.67 -0.69 -19.63
N GLU A 39 15.19 0.28 -18.87
CA GLU A 39 16.45 0.20 -18.14
C GLU A 39 16.22 0.39 -16.65
N VAL A 40 16.65 -0.57 -15.84
CA VAL A 40 16.50 -0.51 -14.37
C VAL A 40 17.77 0.12 -13.78
N LEU A 41 17.61 1.23 -13.07
CA LEU A 41 18.68 1.96 -12.43
C LEU A 41 18.61 1.83 -10.92
N ALA A 42 19.58 1.16 -10.31
CA ALA A 42 19.67 0.94 -8.87
C ALA A 42 20.92 1.59 -8.28
N PRO A 43 20.85 2.09 -7.03
CA PRO A 43 22.05 2.50 -6.32
C PRO A 43 22.97 1.30 -6.07
N PRO A 44 24.30 1.48 -6.08
CA PRO A 44 25.22 0.44 -5.63
C PRO A 44 24.85 -0.04 -4.21
N PRO A 45 25.05 -1.33 -3.88
CA PRO A 45 24.66 -1.87 -2.56
C PRO A 45 25.21 -1.07 -1.37
N ALA A 46 26.41 -0.53 -1.46
CA ALA A 46 27.04 0.30 -0.43
C ALA A 46 26.28 1.63 -0.18
N LEU A 47 25.55 2.14 -1.16
CA LEU A 47 24.80 3.40 -1.06
C LEU A 47 23.29 3.18 -0.81
N ALA A 48 22.78 1.98 -1.03
CA ALA A 48 21.34 1.69 -1.01
C ALA A 48 20.67 2.04 0.34
N HIS A 49 21.37 1.87 1.46
CA HIS A 49 20.80 2.05 2.81
C HIS A 49 20.83 3.50 3.29
N ARG A 50 22.00 4.15 3.31
CA ARG A 50 22.18 5.46 3.97
C ARG A 50 22.28 6.62 3.00
N ALA A 51 22.77 6.37 1.79
CA ALA A 51 23.01 7.40 0.78
C ALA A 51 22.11 7.26 -0.45
N GLY A 52 21.11 6.37 -0.43
CA GLY A 52 20.19 6.12 -1.56
C GLY A 52 19.46 7.38 -2.03
N HIS A 53 19.05 8.27 -1.11
CA HIS A 53 18.45 9.53 -1.49
C HIS A 53 19.44 10.51 -2.12
N ALA A 54 20.69 10.56 -1.66
CA ALA A 54 21.73 11.38 -2.29
C ALA A 54 22.05 10.86 -3.69
N TRP A 55 22.13 9.54 -3.87
CA TRP A 55 22.28 8.91 -5.18
C TRP A 55 21.12 9.26 -6.11
N GLU A 56 19.88 9.14 -5.64
CA GLU A 56 18.67 9.50 -6.38
C GLU A 56 18.70 10.95 -6.85
N GLN A 57 19.13 11.89 -6.01
CA GLN A 57 19.16 13.31 -6.37
C GLN A 57 20.34 13.72 -7.25
N ALA A 58 21.52 13.10 -7.10
CA ALA A 58 22.76 13.53 -7.75
C ALA A 58 23.17 12.65 -8.94
N VAL A 59 22.99 11.33 -8.86
CA VAL A 59 23.49 10.36 -9.86
C VAL A 59 22.40 9.94 -10.84
N LEU A 60 21.22 9.61 -10.33
CA LEU A 60 20.09 9.12 -11.13
C LEU A 60 19.71 10.08 -12.30
N PRO A 61 19.64 11.42 -12.13
CA PRO A 61 19.34 12.33 -13.24
C PRO A 61 20.34 12.26 -14.39
N VAL A 62 21.62 12.01 -14.07
CA VAL A 62 22.67 11.90 -15.06
C VAL A 62 22.56 10.59 -15.84
N LEU A 63 22.28 9.49 -15.15
CA LEU A 63 22.08 8.18 -15.78
C LEU A 63 20.82 8.20 -16.66
N ALA A 64 19.72 8.73 -16.17
CA ALA A 64 18.44 8.77 -16.87
C ALA A 64 18.30 9.91 -17.90
N ARG A 65 19.35 10.71 -18.17
CA ARG A 65 19.26 11.91 -19.04
C ARG A 65 18.86 11.61 -20.49
N ARG A 66 19.09 10.38 -20.96
CA ARG A 66 18.76 9.94 -22.32
C ARG A 66 17.45 9.16 -22.39
N ALA A 67 16.79 8.93 -21.26
CA ALA A 67 15.50 8.28 -21.22
C ALA A 67 14.40 9.27 -21.63
N ASP A 68 13.43 8.79 -22.40
CA ASP A 68 12.24 9.55 -22.79
C ASP A 68 11.37 9.84 -21.54
N ALA A 69 11.32 8.90 -20.59
CA ALA A 69 10.74 9.13 -19.26
C ALA A 69 11.54 8.34 -18.20
N LEU A 70 11.56 8.91 -16.97
CA LEU A 70 12.11 8.30 -15.77
C LEU A 70 10.96 7.96 -14.81
N LEU A 71 10.67 6.69 -14.62
CA LEU A 71 9.70 6.23 -13.63
C LEU A 71 10.33 6.25 -12.23
N CYS A 72 9.67 6.95 -11.30
CA CYS A 72 10.03 7.01 -9.89
C CYS A 72 8.89 6.45 -9.03
N PRO A 73 8.91 5.16 -8.62
CA PRO A 73 7.73 4.46 -8.08
C PRO A 73 7.45 4.69 -6.60
N ALA A 74 8.21 5.55 -5.90
CA ALA A 74 8.24 5.56 -4.43
C ALA A 74 8.12 6.96 -3.80
N ASN A 75 7.11 7.74 -4.15
CA ASN A 75 6.78 9.07 -3.62
C ASN A 75 7.86 10.16 -3.82
N LEU A 76 8.99 9.82 -4.42
CA LEU A 76 10.12 10.70 -4.63
C LEU A 76 10.61 10.62 -6.07
N ALA A 77 11.21 11.69 -6.54
CA ALA A 77 11.91 11.79 -7.81
C ALA A 77 13.07 12.77 -7.68
N PRO A 78 14.08 12.68 -8.54
CA PRO A 78 15.12 13.70 -8.60
C PRO A 78 14.52 15.06 -8.94
N ALA A 79 14.80 16.08 -8.14
CA ALA A 79 14.28 17.42 -8.35
C ALA A 79 14.74 18.05 -9.70
N ALA A 80 15.86 17.56 -10.26
CA ALA A 80 16.41 18.00 -11.53
C ALA A 80 15.80 17.27 -12.76
N ALA A 81 15.10 16.14 -12.57
CA ALA A 81 14.58 15.33 -13.66
C ALA A 81 13.23 15.86 -14.19
N ARG A 82 13.25 16.57 -15.33
CA ARG A 82 12.03 17.10 -15.98
C ARG A 82 11.25 16.03 -16.77
N ASN A 83 11.83 14.86 -16.99
CA ASN A 83 11.20 13.71 -17.64
C ASN A 83 10.65 12.70 -16.63
N ALA A 84 10.60 13.03 -15.34
CA ALA A 84 10.12 12.12 -14.30
C ALA A 84 8.60 11.89 -14.39
N VAL A 85 8.21 10.62 -14.34
CA VAL A 85 6.87 10.14 -14.02
C VAL A 85 6.93 9.61 -12.59
N VAL A 86 6.27 10.29 -11.66
CA VAL A 86 6.39 9.96 -10.24
C VAL A 86 5.11 9.30 -9.73
N VAL A 87 5.26 8.19 -9.01
CA VAL A 87 4.14 7.57 -8.28
C VAL A 87 4.07 8.22 -6.90
N ILE A 88 2.96 8.89 -6.61
CA ILE A 88 2.64 9.46 -5.30
C ILE A 88 1.47 8.66 -4.73
N HIS A 89 1.74 7.81 -3.75
CA HIS A 89 0.77 6.86 -3.23
C HIS A 89 -0.34 7.52 -2.42
N ASP A 90 -0.03 8.55 -1.65
CA ASP A 90 -1.00 9.30 -0.86
C ASP A 90 -0.48 10.69 -0.46
N ALA A 91 -1.38 11.50 0.10
CA ALA A 91 -1.10 12.83 0.62
C ALA A 91 -1.11 12.90 2.16
N ALA A 92 -1.06 11.76 2.85
CA ALA A 92 -1.15 11.70 4.31
C ALA A 92 -0.17 12.62 5.05
N PRO A 93 1.12 12.78 4.64
CA PRO A 93 2.05 13.72 5.30
C PRO A 93 1.64 15.19 5.17
N LEU A 94 0.87 15.53 4.13
CA LEU A 94 0.37 16.88 3.91
C LEU A 94 -0.93 17.11 4.69
N ARG A 95 -1.85 16.15 4.67
CA ARG A 95 -3.17 16.23 5.32
C ARG A 95 -3.08 16.09 6.83
N HIS A 96 -2.24 15.19 7.32
CA HIS A 96 -2.10 14.82 8.73
C HIS A 96 -0.63 14.82 9.17
N PRO A 97 0.04 15.99 9.20
CA PRO A 97 1.47 16.08 9.54
C PRO A 97 1.78 15.58 10.95
N GLY A 98 0.82 15.61 11.88
CA GLY A 98 0.98 15.14 13.26
C GLY A 98 1.19 13.62 13.41
N TRP A 99 0.94 12.83 12.38
CA TRP A 99 1.22 11.38 12.41
C TRP A 99 2.68 11.04 12.10
N TYR A 100 3.47 12.03 11.74
CA TYR A 100 4.86 11.88 11.30
C TYR A 100 5.79 12.67 12.20
N SER A 101 7.08 12.33 12.17
CA SER A 101 8.07 13.19 12.82
C SER A 101 8.05 14.59 12.19
N GLY A 102 8.21 15.62 13.00
CA GLY A 102 8.12 17.01 12.53
C GLY A 102 9.09 17.33 11.39
N LEU A 103 10.30 16.74 11.43
CA LEU A 103 11.30 16.89 10.36
C LEU A 103 10.81 16.25 9.04
N TYR A 104 10.26 15.06 9.10
CA TYR A 104 9.73 14.36 7.93
C TYR A 104 8.53 15.11 7.33
N ALA A 105 7.58 15.52 8.17
CA ALA A 105 6.41 16.29 7.72
C ALA A 105 6.82 17.65 7.07
N ALA A 106 7.76 18.36 7.67
CA ALA A 106 8.26 19.61 7.11
C ALA A 106 8.98 19.40 5.77
N TRP A 107 9.76 18.33 5.65
CA TRP A 107 10.43 17.95 4.40
C TRP A 107 9.43 17.61 3.31
N GLN A 108 8.42 16.76 3.60
CA GLN A 108 7.37 16.37 2.65
C GLN A 108 6.56 17.59 2.16
N ARG A 109 6.17 18.49 3.06
CA ARG A 109 5.43 19.71 2.70
C ARG A 109 6.20 20.64 1.74
N ARG A 110 7.54 20.62 1.78
CA ARG A 110 8.37 21.39 0.85
C ARG A 110 8.63 20.65 -0.46
N LEU A 111 8.86 19.35 -0.37
CA LEU A 111 9.32 18.55 -1.51
C LEU A 111 8.18 18.12 -2.44
N LEU A 112 7.07 17.59 -1.91
CA LEU A 112 5.97 17.06 -2.72
C LEU A 112 5.41 18.10 -3.71
N PRO A 113 5.13 19.37 -3.33
CA PRO A 113 4.65 20.37 -4.29
C PRO A 113 5.68 20.68 -5.39
N VAL A 114 6.97 20.64 -5.07
CA VAL A 114 8.03 20.88 -6.08
C VAL A 114 8.10 19.71 -7.05
N LEU A 115 8.09 18.46 -6.54
CA LEU A 115 8.13 17.26 -7.38
C LEU A 115 6.91 17.17 -8.28
N ALA A 116 5.72 17.38 -7.72
CA ALA A 116 4.46 17.29 -8.44
C ALA A 116 4.39 18.31 -9.58
N ARG A 117 4.82 19.55 -9.36
CA ARG A 117 4.87 20.59 -10.41
C ARG A 117 5.91 20.30 -11.49
N ARG A 118 7.07 19.75 -11.12
CA ARG A 118 8.19 19.49 -12.04
C ARG A 118 8.09 18.16 -12.78
N ALA A 119 7.43 17.16 -12.18
CA ALA A 119 7.22 15.87 -12.81
C ALA A 119 6.48 16.05 -14.13
N ARG A 120 6.85 15.28 -15.14
CA ARG A 120 6.12 15.24 -16.41
C ARG A 120 4.70 14.71 -16.23
N HIS A 121 4.54 13.73 -15.37
CA HIS A 121 3.25 13.15 -14.99
C HIS A 121 3.29 12.58 -13.58
N VAL A 122 2.15 12.56 -12.91
CA VAL A 122 1.97 11.93 -11.61
C VAL A 122 1.10 10.68 -11.79
N VAL A 123 1.49 9.58 -11.18
CA VAL A 123 0.65 8.39 -11.02
C VAL A 123 0.23 8.32 -9.56
N THR A 124 -1.02 8.01 -9.30
CA THR A 124 -1.51 7.72 -7.95
C THR A 124 -2.36 6.46 -7.94
N VAL A 125 -2.76 5.97 -6.77
CA VAL A 125 -3.23 4.59 -6.59
C VAL A 125 -4.75 4.46 -6.44
N SER A 126 -5.48 5.58 -6.30
CA SER A 126 -6.95 5.61 -6.14
C SER A 126 -7.54 6.94 -6.59
N ALA A 127 -8.85 6.97 -6.85
CA ALA A 127 -9.57 8.21 -7.13
C ALA A 127 -9.56 9.14 -5.91
N PHE A 128 -9.64 8.58 -4.70
CA PHE A 128 -9.47 9.34 -3.46
C PHE A 128 -8.11 10.04 -3.41
N SER A 129 -7.00 9.31 -3.59
CA SER A 129 -5.65 9.89 -3.58
C SER A 129 -5.48 10.93 -4.71
N ARG A 130 -6.10 10.71 -5.88
CA ARG A 130 -6.10 11.70 -6.96
C ARG A 130 -6.77 13.01 -6.53
N ALA A 131 -7.94 12.94 -5.93
CA ALA A 131 -8.66 14.12 -5.45
C ALA A 131 -7.85 14.89 -4.39
N GLU A 132 -7.28 14.19 -3.41
CA GLU A 132 -6.40 14.76 -2.38
C GLU A 132 -5.17 15.47 -2.98
N LEU A 133 -4.50 14.83 -3.95
CA LEU A 133 -3.31 15.40 -4.58
C LEU A 133 -3.65 16.62 -5.45
N LEU A 134 -4.79 16.61 -6.15
CA LEU A 134 -5.27 17.76 -6.90
C LEU A 134 -5.57 18.96 -5.99
N GLU A 135 -6.25 18.72 -4.87
CA GLU A 135 -6.58 19.77 -3.90
C GLU A 135 -5.32 20.37 -3.23
N LEU A 136 -4.38 19.50 -2.79
CA LEU A 136 -3.27 19.91 -1.94
C LEU A 136 -2.04 20.42 -2.72
N LEU A 137 -1.89 20.02 -3.99
CA LEU A 137 -0.67 20.31 -4.77
C LEU A 137 -0.91 21.22 -5.97
N ASP A 138 -2.14 21.69 -6.19
CA ASP A 138 -2.51 22.53 -7.35
C ASP A 138 -2.02 21.92 -8.67
N LEU A 139 -2.36 20.65 -8.90
CA LEU A 139 -1.96 19.90 -10.08
C LEU A 139 -2.98 20.06 -11.19
N ASP A 140 -2.49 20.13 -12.43
CA ASP A 140 -3.30 19.97 -13.61
C ASP A 140 -3.94 18.57 -13.64
N PRO A 141 -5.29 18.46 -13.72
CA PRO A 141 -5.99 17.16 -13.79
C PRO A 141 -5.54 16.26 -14.93
N ASP A 142 -4.99 16.81 -16.01
CA ASP A 142 -4.48 16.06 -17.15
C ASP A 142 -3.07 15.51 -16.93
N ARG A 143 -2.42 15.91 -15.83
CA ARG A 143 -1.09 15.46 -15.45
C ARG A 143 -1.09 14.42 -14.32
N ILE A 144 -2.25 13.91 -13.93
CA ILE A 144 -2.37 12.88 -12.91
C ILE A 144 -3.27 11.73 -13.37
N SER A 145 -2.76 10.51 -13.31
CA SER A 145 -3.50 9.29 -13.64
C SER A 145 -3.60 8.37 -12.44
N VAL A 146 -4.72 7.65 -12.35
CA VAL A 146 -4.92 6.61 -11.34
C VAL A 146 -4.50 5.27 -11.94
N VAL A 147 -3.62 4.57 -11.26
CA VAL A 147 -3.25 3.17 -11.53
C VAL A 147 -3.29 2.42 -10.21
N ALA A 148 -4.23 1.51 -10.06
CA ALA A 148 -4.39 0.73 -8.83
C ALA A 148 -3.23 -0.25 -8.62
N GLY A 149 -2.93 -0.57 -7.36
CA GLY A 149 -1.99 -1.62 -7.00
C GLY A 149 -2.57 -3.02 -7.24
N GLY A 150 -1.69 -4.01 -7.43
CA GLY A 150 -2.06 -5.40 -7.63
C GLY A 150 -1.92 -6.26 -6.37
N VAL A 151 -2.50 -7.45 -6.40
CA VAL A 151 -2.35 -8.52 -5.42
C VAL A 151 -1.48 -9.62 -6.02
N ASP A 152 -0.55 -10.15 -5.22
CA ASP A 152 0.28 -11.27 -5.65
C ASP A 152 -0.54 -12.55 -5.74
N PRO A 153 -0.37 -13.40 -6.78
CA PRO A 153 -1.06 -14.68 -6.91
C PRO A 153 -0.90 -15.65 -5.73
N ALA A 154 0.11 -15.46 -4.88
CA ALA A 154 0.26 -16.23 -3.65
C ALA A 154 -0.89 -16.00 -2.65
N PHE A 155 -1.59 -14.86 -2.74
CA PHE A 155 -2.79 -14.61 -1.94
C PHE A 155 -4.01 -15.25 -2.60
N HIS A 156 -4.37 -16.44 -2.13
CA HIS A 156 -5.52 -17.22 -2.60
C HIS A 156 -6.11 -18.07 -1.49
N PRO A 157 -7.36 -18.58 -1.61
CA PRO A 157 -8.02 -19.31 -0.53
C PRO A 157 -7.33 -20.63 -0.13
N GLY A 158 -6.52 -21.21 -1.01
CA GLY A 158 -5.76 -22.44 -0.75
C GLY A 158 -4.36 -22.19 -0.20
N ALA A 159 -4.01 -20.95 0.21
CA ALA A 159 -2.71 -20.68 0.87
C ALA A 159 -2.60 -21.42 2.20
N ASP A 160 -1.37 -21.85 2.57
CA ASP A 160 -1.12 -22.77 3.67
C ASP A 160 -1.37 -22.13 5.05
N ALA A 161 -2.63 -22.13 5.47
CA ALA A 161 -3.07 -21.60 6.75
C ALA A 161 -2.54 -22.42 7.95
N GLU A 162 -2.37 -23.74 7.78
CA GLU A 162 -1.86 -24.62 8.87
C GLU A 162 -0.39 -24.27 9.16
N ARG A 163 0.43 -24.15 8.12
CA ARG A 163 1.82 -23.72 8.26
C ARG A 163 1.90 -22.35 8.92
N ALA A 164 1.08 -21.38 8.50
CA ALA A 164 1.06 -20.04 9.08
C ALA A 164 0.72 -20.08 10.58
N ARG A 165 -0.31 -20.84 10.96
CA ARG A 165 -0.69 -21.04 12.37
C ARG A 165 0.42 -21.69 13.18
N ALA A 166 1.05 -22.75 12.65
CA ALA A 166 2.11 -23.48 13.33
C ALA A 166 3.34 -22.61 13.57
N VAL A 167 3.80 -21.88 12.54
CA VAL A 167 4.97 -20.98 12.62
C VAL A 167 4.73 -19.82 13.59
N LEU A 168 3.51 -19.26 13.62
CA LEU A 168 3.17 -18.11 14.45
C LEU A 168 2.57 -18.48 15.81
N GLY A 169 2.43 -19.77 16.12
CA GLY A 169 1.89 -20.25 17.40
C GLY A 169 0.40 -19.97 17.62
N LEU A 170 -0.38 -19.75 16.56
CA LEU A 170 -1.81 -19.42 16.62
C LEU A 170 -2.65 -20.69 16.78
N ARG A 171 -3.27 -20.85 17.95
CA ARG A 171 -4.06 -22.06 18.27
C ARG A 171 -5.56 -21.86 18.19
N ARG A 172 -6.02 -20.62 18.33
CA ARG A 172 -7.45 -20.25 18.35
C ARG A 172 -7.88 -19.67 16.98
N PRO A 173 -9.16 -19.67 16.63
CA PRO A 173 -9.67 -18.81 15.56
C PRO A 173 -9.27 -17.35 15.78
N TYR A 174 -9.08 -16.59 14.72
CA TYR A 174 -8.63 -15.20 14.87
C TYR A 174 -9.21 -14.26 13.82
N VAL A 175 -9.37 -13.00 14.22
CA VAL A 175 -9.52 -11.86 13.34
C VAL A 175 -8.13 -11.30 13.06
N LEU A 176 -7.79 -11.08 11.80
CA LEU A 176 -6.49 -10.57 11.39
C LEU A 176 -6.56 -9.07 11.08
N CYS A 177 -5.56 -8.33 11.54
CA CYS A 177 -5.24 -6.98 11.05
C CYS A 177 -3.79 -6.98 10.54
N VAL A 178 -3.55 -6.49 9.32
CA VAL A 178 -2.19 -6.31 8.78
C VAL A 178 -1.92 -4.82 8.67
N ALA A 179 -1.21 -4.29 9.65
CA ALA A 179 -0.94 -2.87 9.76
C ALA A 179 0.29 -2.58 10.65
N SER A 180 1.06 -1.54 10.32
CA SER A 180 2.04 -1.00 11.25
C SER A 180 1.33 -0.34 12.44
N GLN A 181 1.93 -0.42 13.63
CA GLN A 181 1.38 0.14 14.87
C GLN A 181 1.61 1.67 14.93
N THR A 182 0.80 2.40 14.16
CA THR A 182 0.89 3.87 14.03
C THR A 182 -0.49 4.49 14.17
N ALA A 183 -0.57 5.72 14.67
CA ALA A 183 -1.83 6.45 14.86
C ALA A 183 -2.70 6.48 13.58
N ARG A 184 -2.09 6.56 12.40
CA ARG A 184 -2.78 6.50 11.10
C ARG A 184 -3.54 5.19 10.90
N LYS A 185 -2.96 4.08 11.35
CA LYS A 185 -3.53 2.72 11.20
C LYS A 185 -4.57 2.38 12.27
N ASN A 186 -4.61 3.14 13.38
CA ASN A 186 -5.66 3.08 14.40
C ASN A 186 -5.92 1.66 14.94
N VAL A 187 -4.85 0.90 15.18
CA VAL A 187 -4.95 -0.50 15.62
C VAL A 187 -5.66 -0.62 16.97
N ALA A 188 -5.55 0.40 17.86
CA ALA A 188 -6.21 0.44 19.15
C ALA A 188 -7.75 0.39 19.03
N ALA A 189 -8.35 0.77 17.90
CA ALA A 189 -9.78 0.59 17.67
C ALA A 189 -10.22 -0.89 17.62
N LEU A 190 -9.29 -1.85 17.56
CA LEU A 190 -9.60 -3.27 17.64
C LEU A 190 -9.61 -3.81 19.08
N VAL A 191 -9.17 -3.04 20.07
CA VAL A 191 -9.15 -3.46 21.49
C VAL A 191 -10.56 -3.80 22.03
N PRO A 192 -11.61 -3.01 21.78
CA PRO A 192 -12.97 -3.39 22.17
C PRO A 192 -13.43 -4.69 21.50
N ALA A 193 -13.08 -4.92 20.23
CA ALA A 193 -13.40 -6.18 19.53
C ALA A 193 -12.67 -7.37 20.17
N ALA A 194 -11.40 -7.24 20.51
CA ALA A 194 -10.65 -8.30 21.17
C ALA A 194 -11.26 -8.68 22.54
N ARG A 195 -11.72 -7.68 23.32
CA ARG A 195 -12.40 -7.93 24.59
C ARG A 195 -13.76 -8.62 24.40
N ALA A 196 -14.52 -8.22 23.39
CA ALA A 196 -15.82 -8.82 23.10
C ALA A 196 -15.71 -10.27 22.56
N LEU A 197 -14.67 -10.58 21.78
CA LEU A 197 -14.47 -11.89 21.15
C LEU A 197 -13.70 -12.90 22.02
N ALA A 198 -12.98 -12.45 23.05
CA ALA A 198 -12.22 -13.31 23.94
C ALA A 198 -13.05 -14.41 24.62
N PRO A 199 -14.28 -14.16 25.12
CA PRO A 199 -15.16 -15.21 25.68
C PRO A 199 -15.58 -16.26 24.66
N GLU A 200 -15.70 -15.88 23.39
CA GLU A 200 -16.03 -16.77 22.26
C GLU A 200 -14.83 -17.58 21.79
N GLY A 201 -13.68 -17.42 22.40
CA GLY A 201 -12.48 -18.14 22.03
C GLY A 201 -11.80 -17.63 20.74
N VAL A 202 -12.06 -16.40 20.32
CA VAL A 202 -11.48 -15.80 19.12
C VAL A 202 -10.47 -14.73 19.51
N ASP A 203 -9.25 -14.82 18.95
CA ASP A 203 -8.20 -13.84 19.17
C ASP A 203 -8.26 -12.72 18.11
N VAL A 204 -7.79 -11.51 18.45
CA VAL A 204 -7.52 -10.45 17.46
C VAL A 204 -6.01 -10.31 17.31
N VAL A 205 -5.54 -10.61 16.12
CA VAL A 205 -4.12 -10.76 15.78
C VAL A 205 -3.70 -9.62 14.87
N VAL A 206 -2.59 -8.98 15.19
CA VAL A 206 -2.02 -7.86 14.43
C VAL A 206 -0.66 -8.25 13.88
N ALA A 207 -0.55 -8.31 12.55
CA ALA A 207 0.72 -8.48 11.84
C ALA A 207 1.21 -7.12 11.34
N GLY A 208 2.45 -6.78 11.66
CA GLY A 208 3.11 -5.54 11.28
C GLY A 208 3.89 -4.95 12.43
N GLY A 209 5.08 -4.45 12.12
CA GLY A 209 6.01 -3.90 13.10
C GLY A 209 5.85 -2.40 13.32
N HIS A 210 6.55 -1.93 14.35
CA HIS A 210 6.76 -0.51 14.55
C HIS A 210 7.81 0.02 13.54
N ARG A 211 7.61 1.24 13.07
CA ARG A 211 8.58 1.96 12.21
C ARG A 211 9.05 3.23 12.92
N PRO A 212 10.37 3.46 13.06
CA PRO A 212 10.93 4.56 13.87
C PRO A 212 10.48 5.97 13.44
N GLN A 213 10.07 6.16 12.18
CA GLN A 213 9.61 7.46 11.68
C GLN A 213 8.19 7.84 12.09
N PHE A 214 7.44 6.92 12.74
CA PHE A 214 6.07 7.15 13.17
C PHE A 214 5.95 7.10 14.70
N ALA A 215 4.98 7.81 15.25
CA ALA A 215 4.61 7.66 16.66
C ALA A 215 3.99 6.27 16.88
N ALA A 216 4.47 5.55 17.90
CA ALA A 216 3.93 4.25 18.27
C ALA A 216 2.57 4.41 18.95
N GLU A 217 1.65 3.49 18.64
CA GLU A 217 0.37 3.37 19.31
C GLU A 217 0.54 2.62 20.64
N GLN A 218 -0.18 3.00 21.67
CA GLN A 218 -0.11 2.39 23.01
C GLN A 218 -1.47 1.80 23.42
N GLY A 219 -1.50 1.01 24.49
CA GLY A 219 -2.75 0.46 25.03
C GLY A 219 -3.38 -0.59 24.14
N LEU A 220 -2.55 -1.42 23.50
CA LEU A 220 -2.98 -2.43 22.54
C LEU A 220 -3.39 -3.77 23.19
N GLU A 221 -3.29 -3.93 24.49
CA GLU A 221 -3.80 -5.15 25.15
C GLU A 221 -5.35 -5.19 25.10
N PRO A 222 -5.96 -6.35 24.82
CA PRO A 222 -5.39 -7.71 24.72
C PRO A 222 -5.11 -8.20 23.28
N LEU A 223 -4.71 -7.33 22.34
CA LEU A 223 -4.38 -7.75 20.98
C LEU A 223 -3.12 -8.65 20.96
N THR A 224 -3.12 -9.68 20.11
CA THR A 224 -1.93 -10.50 19.87
C THR A 224 -1.07 -9.84 18.79
N LEU A 225 0.07 -9.27 19.18
CA LEU A 225 0.98 -8.57 18.28
C LEU A 225 2.07 -9.53 17.76
N LEU A 226 2.07 -9.83 16.46
CA LEU A 226 3.04 -10.72 15.83
C LEU A 226 4.34 -10.03 15.40
N GLY A 227 4.34 -8.69 15.35
CA GLY A 227 5.44 -7.97 14.73
C GLY A 227 5.49 -8.18 13.21
N ALA A 228 6.70 -8.11 12.63
CA ALA A 228 6.89 -8.36 11.20
C ALA A 228 6.73 -9.86 10.90
N VAL A 229 5.84 -10.18 9.98
CA VAL A 229 5.59 -11.55 9.49
C VAL A 229 6.30 -11.73 8.14
N PRO A 230 7.01 -12.85 7.92
CA PRO A 230 7.63 -13.15 6.63
C PRO A 230 6.61 -13.18 5.49
N ASP A 231 7.00 -12.67 4.32
CA ASP A 231 6.10 -12.57 3.16
C ASP A 231 5.57 -13.93 2.71
N GLU A 232 6.36 -15.00 2.85
CA GLU A 232 5.96 -16.37 2.51
C GLU A 232 4.92 -16.99 3.46
N ILE A 233 4.75 -16.41 4.65
CA ILE A 233 3.77 -16.86 5.66
C ILE A 233 2.48 -16.04 5.57
N LEU A 234 2.59 -14.82 5.08
CA LEU A 234 1.49 -13.85 5.08
C LEU A 234 0.24 -14.33 4.32
N PRO A 235 0.32 -14.95 3.12
CA PRO A 235 -0.87 -15.48 2.44
C PRO A 235 -1.65 -16.51 3.27
N GLY A 236 -0.94 -17.45 3.92
CA GLY A 236 -1.57 -18.43 4.80
C GLY A 236 -2.19 -17.80 6.04
N LEU A 237 -1.58 -16.73 6.57
CA LEU A 237 -2.13 -15.97 7.69
C LEU A 237 -3.46 -15.28 7.32
N TYR A 238 -3.58 -14.72 6.11
CA TYR A 238 -4.84 -14.20 5.63
C TYR A 238 -5.88 -15.32 5.41
N ALA A 239 -5.52 -16.38 4.68
CA ALA A 239 -6.43 -17.46 4.37
C ALA A 239 -6.98 -18.20 5.61
N GLY A 240 -6.20 -18.25 6.68
CA GLY A 240 -6.58 -18.87 7.95
C GLY A 240 -7.39 -17.97 8.89
N ALA A 241 -7.61 -16.71 8.56
CA ALA A 241 -8.35 -15.78 9.40
C ALA A 241 -9.86 -15.94 9.26
N ALA A 242 -10.60 -15.90 10.38
CA ALA A 242 -12.06 -15.92 10.39
C ALA A 242 -12.69 -14.65 9.80
N ALA A 243 -11.98 -13.51 9.97
CA ALA A 243 -12.28 -12.22 9.34
C ALA A 243 -11.00 -11.37 9.30
N PHE A 244 -10.98 -10.38 8.42
CA PHE A 244 -9.95 -9.36 8.35
C PHE A 244 -10.51 -8.01 8.80
N ALA A 245 -9.76 -7.25 9.58
CA ALA A 245 -10.15 -5.93 10.07
C ALA A 245 -9.10 -4.87 9.75
N LEU A 246 -9.52 -3.74 9.15
CA LEU A 246 -8.62 -2.60 8.88
C LEU A 246 -9.26 -1.29 9.37
N PRO A 247 -8.90 -0.83 10.60
CA PRO A 247 -9.52 0.34 11.24
C PRO A 247 -8.86 1.67 10.87
N SER A 248 -8.07 1.71 9.82
CA SER A 248 -7.23 2.87 9.45
C SER A 248 -8.04 4.16 9.29
N HIS A 249 -7.57 5.24 9.90
CA HIS A 249 -8.09 6.58 9.66
C HIS A 249 -7.80 7.09 8.24
N TYR A 250 -6.71 6.61 7.65
CA TYR A 250 -6.30 7.06 6.33
C TYR A 250 -5.54 5.97 5.57
N GLU A 251 -6.02 5.67 4.36
CA GLU A 251 -5.36 4.83 3.37
C GLU A 251 -5.37 5.52 2.00
N GLY A 252 -4.24 5.44 1.29
CA GLY A 252 -4.18 5.87 -0.10
C GLY A 252 -4.83 4.88 -1.06
N PHE A 253 -4.88 3.60 -0.66
CA PHE A 253 -5.49 2.53 -1.45
C PHE A 253 -6.10 1.43 -0.56
N GLY A 254 -5.30 0.76 0.28
CA GLY A 254 -5.77 -0.33 1.13
C GLY A 254 -5.43 -1.71 0.57
N LEU A 255 -4.21 -1.91 0.08
CA LEU A 255 -3.75 -3.20 -0.44
C LEU A 255 -4.04 -4.40 0.51
N PRO A 256 -3.89 -4.29 1.85
CA PRO A 256 -4.23 -5.38 2.76
C PRO A 256 -5.68 -5.86 2.69
N VAL A 257 -6.63 -4.97 2.33
CA VAL A 257 -8.04 -5.35 2.11
C VAL A 257 -8.15 -6.27 0.89
N LEU A 258 -7.49 -5.93 -0.22
CA LEU A 258 -7.51 -6.75 -1.43
C LEU A 258 -6.78 -8.09 -1.24
N GLU A 259 -5.70 -8.11 -0.47
CA GLU A 259 -4.98 -9.35 -0.08
C GLU A 259 -5.91 -10.28 0.71
N ALA A 260 -6.64 -9.75 1.71
CA ALA A 260 -7.64 -10.51 2.47
C ALA A 260 -8.76 -11.02 1.56
N MET A 261 -9.30 -10.17 0.69
CA MET A 261 -10.34 -10.52 -0.27
C MET A 261 -9.90 -11.61 -1.25
N ALA A 262 -8.67 -11.53 -1.76
CA ALA A 262 -8.09 -12.55 -2.64
C ALA A 262 -7.97 -13.91 -1.94
N CYS A 263 -7.63 -13.92 -0.65
CA CYS A 263 -7.63 -15.13 0.18
C CYS A 263 -9.04 -15.63 0.55
N GLY A 264 -10.10 -14.92 0.16
CA GLY A 264 -11.48 -15.28 0.51
C GLY A 264 -11.82 -14.97 1.97
N THR A 265 -11.07 -14.13 2.64
CA THR A 265 -11.29 -13.72 4.02
C THR A 265 -12.30 -12.57 4.06
N PRO A 266 -13.44 -12.70 4.80
CA PRO A 266 -14.41 -11.61 4.93
C PRO A 266 -13.78 -10.37 5.58
N VAL A 267 -14.13 -9.19 5.08
CA VAL A 267 -13.49 -7.92 5.47
C VAL A 267 -14.45 -7.01 6.24
N VAL A 268 -13.96 -6.46 7.34
CA VAL A 268 -14.51 -5.26 8.02
C VAL A 268 -13.48 -4.15 7.91
N ALA A 269 -13.84 -3.03 7.29
CA ALA A 269 -12.91 -1.93 7.07
C ALA A 269 -13.50 -0.60 7.53
N ALA A 270 -12.65 0.39 7.80
CA ALA A 270 -13.10 1.74 8.09
C ALA A 270 -13.80 2.36 6.87
N ASP A 271 -14.93 3.02 7.09
CA ASP A 271 -15.60 3.86 6.10
C ASP A 271 -14.87 5.21 6.02
N ALA A 272 -13.65 5.17 5.50
CA ALA A 272 -12.76 6.32 5.45
C ALA A 272 -11.82 6.26 4.23
N THR A 273 -11.57 7.43 3.67
CA THR A 273 -10.58 7.68 2.61
C THR A 273 -10.74 6.77 1.38
N ALA A 274 -9.70 6.02 0.96
CA ALA A 274 -9.79 5.14 -0.20
C ALA A 274 -10.46 3.77 0.09
N LEU A 275 -10.74 3.42 1.35
CA LEU A 275 -11.24 2.08 1.68
C LEU A 275 -12.61 1.77 1.08
N PRO A 276 -13.62 2.67 1.07
CA PRO A 276 -14.89 2.43 0.38
C PRO A 276 -14.71 2.15 -1.12
N GLU A 277 -13.85 2.91 -1.79
CA GLU A 277 -13.49 2.71 -3.21
C GLU A 277 -12.83 1.33 -3.41
N THR A 278 -11.85 0.99 -2.58
CA THR A 278 -11.12 -0.28 -2.69
C THR A 278 -12.01 -1.47 -2.40
N CYS A 279 -12.85 -1.40 -1.37
CA CYS A 279 -13.78 -2.45 -1.01
C CYS A 279 -14.87 -2.69 -2.07
N GLY A 280 -15.34 -1.64 -2.77
CA GLY A 280 -16.32 -1.76 -3.85
C GLY A 280 -17.62 -2.50 -3.46
N GLY A 281 -18.06 -2.38 -2.21
CA GLY A 281 -19.26 -3.04 -1.67
C GLY A 281 -19.03 -4.50 -1.21
N ALA A 282 -17.82 -5.03 -1.30
CA ALA A 282 -17.49 -6.41 -0.90
C ALA A 282 -16.95 -6.54 0.54
N ALA A 283 -17.20 -5.54 1.39
CA ALA A 283 -16.82 -5.51 2.80
C ALA A 283 -17.92 -4.89 3.68
N VAL A 284 -17.82 -5.10 4.97
CA VAL A 284 -18.59 -4.32 5.96
C VAL A 284 -17.79 -3.05 6.24
N LEU A 285 -18.37 -1.90 5.93
CA LEU A 285 -17.77 -0.60 6.22
C LEU A 285 -18.38 -0.03 7.51
N VAL A 286 -17.53 0.46 8.39
CA VAL A 286 -17.92 1.05 9.67
C VAL A 286 -17.08 2.29 9.99
N PRO A 287 -17.58 3.24 10.80
CA PRO A 287 -16.73 4.32 11.29
C PRO A 287 -15.45 3.78 11.95
N PRO A 288 -14.31 4.49 11.86
CA PRO A 288 -13.02 4.05 12.42
C PRO A 288 -12.97 4.14 13.97
N GLU A 289 -14.01 3.63 14.63
CA GLU A 289 -14.24 3.68 16.06
C GLU A 289 -14.33 2.27 16.65
N GLY A 290 -13.79 2.09 17.85
CA GLY A 290 -13.67 0.78 18.47
C GLY A 290 -15.01 0.06 18.71
N GLY A 291 -16.04 0.78 19.11
CA GLY A 291 -17.39 0.22 19.31
C GLY A 291 -18.01 -0.30 18.00
N ALA A 292 -17.82 0.42 16.89
CA ALA A 292 -18.31 0.05 15.58
C ALA A 292 -17.63 -1.24 15.08
N PHE A 293 -16.30 -1.35 15.22
CA PHE A 293 -15.55 -2.56 14.86
C PHE A 293 -15.95 -3.75 15.73
N ALA A 294 -16.10 -3.58 17.03
CA ALA A 294 -16.54 -4.64 17.94
C ALA A 294 -17.90 -5.19 17.54
N GLY A 295 -18.90 -4.33 17.35
CA GLY A 295 -20.23 -4.74 16.91
C GLY A 295 -20.25 -5.44 15.55
N ALA A 296 -19.54 -4.88 14.57
CA ALA A 296 -19.49 -5.44 13.21
C ALA A 296 -18.81 -6.82 13.16
N LEU A 297 -17.68 -6.98 13.88
CA LEU A 297 -16.95 -8.25 13.94
C LEU A 297 -17.73 -9.32 14.68
N THR A 298 -18.34 -9.00 15.82
CA THR A 298 -19.19 -9.95 16.56
C THR A 298 -20.38 -10.41 15.70
N ALA A 299 -21.08 -9.46 15.05
CA ALA A 299 -22.19 -9.81 14.18
C ALA A 299 -21.78 -10.62 12.94
N LEU A 300 -20.61 -10.29 12.36
CA LEU A 300 -20.09 -11.03 11.20
C LEU A 300 -19.68 -12.46 11.56
N LEU A 301 -19.03 -12.66 12.70
CA LEU A 301 -18.58 -13.99 13.13
C LEU A 301 -19.73 -14.90 13.55
N ALA A 302 -20.86 -14.34 13.96
CA ALA A 302 -22.09 -15.08 14.27
C ALA A 302 -22.93 -15.47 13.03
N ASP A 303 -22.60 -15.00 11.81
CA ASP A 303 -23.39 -15.21 10.57
C ASP A 303 -22.53 -15.86 9.47
N ASP A 304 -22.56 -17.19 9.42
CA ASP A 304 -21.81 -17.98 8.45
C ASP A 304 -22.19 -17.67 7.00
N ASP A 305 -23.47 -17.47 6.72
CA ASP A 305 -23.96 -17.15 5.39
C ASP A 305 -23.46 -15.78 4.94
N ARG A 306 -23.46 -14.82 5.84
CA ARG A 306 -22.90 -13.47 5.55
C ARG A 306 -21.40 -13.54 5.30
N ARG A 307 -20.66 -14.32 6.11
CA ARG A 307 -19.21 -14.53 5.87
C ARG A 307 -18.96 -15.16 4.49
N ALA A 308 -19.71 -16.20 4.13
CA ALA A 308 -19.58 -16.88 2.83
C ALA A 308 -19.89 -15.93 1.66
N ARG A 309 -20.95 -15.12 1.76
CA ARG A 309 -21.29 -14.12 0.74
C ARG A 309 -20.19 -13.07 0.58
N LEU A 310 -19.67 -12.52 1.68
CA LEU A 310 -18.60 -11.52 1.65
C LEU A 310 -17.29 -12.11 1.12
N ALA A 311 -16.96 -13.36 1.48
CA ALA A 311 -15.79 -14.04 0.94
C ALA A 311 -15.87 -14.21 -0.59
N ALA A 312 -17.03 -14.60 -1.11
CA ALA A 312 -17.25 -14.71 -2.55
C ALA A 312 -17.17 -13.35 -3.27
N ALA A 313 -17.86 -12.34 -2.72
CA ALA A 313 -17.84 -10.98 -3.26
C ALA A 313 -16.43 -10.38 -3.21
N GLY A 314 -15.67 -10.61 -2.12
CA GLY A 314 -14.28 -10.17 -1.96
C GLY A 314 -13.37 -10.75 -3.03
N ARG A 315 -13.43 -12.07 -3.28
CA ARG A 315 -12.64 -12.69 -4.36
C ARG A 315 -12.96 -12.10 -5.73
N ALA A 316 -14.24 -11.91 -6.03
CA ALA A 316 -14.66 -11.28 -7.28
C ALA A 316 -14.14 -9.83 -7.39
N ARG A 317 -14.14 -9.09 -6.28
CA ARG A 317 -13.61 -7.73 -6.21
C ARG A 317 -12.10 -7.69 -6.40
N ALA A 318 -11.35 -8.59 -5.78
CA ALA A 318 -9.88 -8.62 -5.87
C ALA A 318 -9.36 -9.09 -7.24
N ALA A 319 -10.11 -9.91 -7.96
CA ALA A 319 -9.68 -10.57 -9.19
C ALA A 319 -9.07 -9.64 -10.27
N PRO A 320 -9.60 -8.42 -10.56
CA PRO A 320 -9.02 -7.54 -11.56
C PRO A 320 -7.75 -6.80 -11.08
N PHE A 321 -7.45 -6.81 -9.79
CA PHE A 321 -6.28 -6.11 -9.23
C PHE A 321 -5.06 -7.02 -9.27
N THR A 322 -4.38 -7.07 -10.40
CA THR A 322 -3.15 -7.84 -10.59
C THR A 322 -1.96 -6.91 -10.81
N TRP A 323 -0.77 -7.37 -10.47
CA TRP A 323 0.43 -6.58 -10.73
C TRP A 323 0.72 -6.43 -12.24
N GLU A 324 0.24 -7.36 -13.06
CA GLU A 324 0.28 -7.26 -14.53
C GLU A 324 -0.59 -6.10 -15.02
N ALA A 325 -1.81 -5.94 -14.48
CA ALA A 325 -2.68 -4.81 -14.79
C ALA A 325 -2.07 -3.48 -14.32
N THR A 326 -1.44 -3.47 -13.13
CA THR A 326 -0.70 -2.31 -12.61
C THR A 326 0.45 -1.94 -13.54
N ALA A 327 1.29 -2.90 -13.95
CA ALA A 327 2.41 -2.66 -14.84
C ALA A 327 1.95 -2.17 -16.22
N GLY A 328 0.90 -2.76 -16.79
CA GLY A 328 0.29 -2.30 -18.04
C GLY A 328 -0.22 -0.87 -17.96
N GLY A 329 -0.92 -0.52 -16.88
CA GLY A 329 -1.42 0.85 -16.65
C GLY A 329 -0.28 1.87 -16.51
N VAL A 330 0.82 1.50 -15.86
CA VAL A 330 2.03 2.36 -15.75
C VAL A 330 2.74 2.48 -17.10
N ASP A 331 2.88 1.39 -17.87
CA ASP A 331 3.46 1.41 -19.23
C ASP A 331 2.68 2.36 -20.15
N ASP A 332 1.34 2.30 -20.12
CA ASP A 332 0.47 3.20 -20.85
C ASP A 332 0.70 4.67 -20.49
N VAL A 333 0.85 4.98 -19.19
CA VAL A 333 1.16 6.34 -18.74
C VAL A 333 2.53 6.79 -19.24
N LEU A 334 3.54 5.94 -19.16
CA LEU A 334 4.90 6.24 -19.63
C LEU A 334 4.91 6.54 -21.14
N ARG A 335 4.24 5.71 -21.95
CA ARG A 335 4.16 5.90 -23.42
C ARG A 335 3.43 7.18 -23.80
N ARG A 336 2.27 7.47 -23.16
CA ARG A 336 1.55 8.73 -23.37
C ARG A 336 2.37 9.95 -22.95
N SER A 337 3.13 9.82 -21.85
CA SER A 337 3.94 10.91 -21.32
C SER A 337 5.17 11.19 -22.20
N ALA A 338 5.78 10.18 -22.80
CA ALA A 338 6.95 10.35 -23.68
C ALA A 338 6.65 11.19 -24.92
N GLY A 339 5.42 11.11 -25.46
CA GLY A 339 4.98 11.92 -26.60
C GLY A 339 4.65 13.38 -26.28
N ARG A 340 4.57 13.76 -24.99
CA ARG A 340 4.26 15.15 -24.57
C ARG A 340 5.58 15.93 -24.37
N ARG A 341 5.68 17.15 -24.95
CA ARG A 341 6.80 18.05 -24.63
C ARG A 341 6.76 18.42 -23.13
N PRO A 342 7.93 18.54 -22.46
CA PRO A 342 7.97 19.04 -21.09
C PRO A 342 7.33 20.43 -21.03
N ALA A 343 6.59 20.72 -19.96
CA ALA A 343 6.08 22.06 -19.68
C ALA A 343 7.28 23.04 -19.55
N PRO A 344 7.12 24.28 -20.02
CA PRO A 344 8.17 25.29 -20.02
C PRO A 344 8.74 25.62 -18.62
#